data_2d9070bca9f456282ddc8635f0529ed5
#
_entry.id   2d9070bca9f456282ddc8635f0529ed5
#
_cell.length_a   1.000
_cell.length_b   1.000
_cell.length_c   1.000
_cell.angle_alpha   90.00
_cell.angle_beta   90.00
_cell.angle_gamma   90.00
#
_symmetry.space_group_name_H-M   'P 1'
#
loop_
_entity.id
_entity.type
_entity.pdbx_description
1 polymer ?
#
loop_
_entity_poly.entity_id
_entity_poly.type
_entity_poly.pdbx_seq_one_letter_code
_entity_poly.pdbx_strand_id
1 'polypeptide(L)'
;MNVIYVDELFFLNALTDYLLLLSCARLRGRALRRTRFAAAAALGGVYAVFAAIPPLSFLVSLAVKALVSLLMAWIAFGAPPELWRGWGCFLALSSAFAGAVYGISLLSGAEVRGMLSGASLKTLALSFGLCYAAVRLFFGRFLKRRERCIVEAKIELCGKTAAVRALRDTGNA
;
A
#
# COMPACT_ATOMS: atom_id res chain seq x y z
N MET A 1 -27.73 19.27 -3.88
CA MET A 1 -27.44 18.21 -2.90
C MET A 1 -26.62 17.15 -3.64
N ASN A 2 -25.36 16.92 -3.24
CA ASN A 2 -24.60 15.83 -3.84
C ASN A 2 -25.07 14.54 -3.21
N VAL A 3 -25.68 13.66 -3.99
CA VAL A 3 -26.06 12.32 -3.56
C VAL A 3 -24.78 11.50 -3.47
N ILE A 4 -24.40 11.07 -2.28
CA ILE A 4 -23.26 10.19 -2.06
C ILE A 4 -23.79 8.77 -2.08
N TYR A 5 -23.40 7.97 -3.05
CA TYR A 5 -23.70 6.54 -3.10
C TYR A 5 -22.77 5.82 -2.10
N VAL A 6 -23.37 5.27 -1.06
CA VAL A 6 -22.66 4.62 0.06
C VAL A 6 -21.90 3.39 -0.39
N ASP A 7 -22.49 2.63 -1.31
CA ASP A 7 -21.88 1.46 -1.93
C ASP A 7 -20.65 1.82 -2.76
N GLU A 8 -20.75 2.86 -3.60
CA GLU A 8 -19.63 3.35 -4.40
C GLU A 8 -18.48 3.83 -3.49
N LEU A 9 -18.82 4.59 -2.44
CA LEU A 9 -17.83 5.08 -1.47
C LEU A 9 -17.12 3.92 -0.76
N PHE A 10 -17.87 2.90 -0.34
CA PHE A 10 -17.31 1.70 0.28
C PHE A 10 -16.36 0.97 -0.67
N PHE A 11 -16.83 0.63 -1.88
CA PHE A 11 -16.06 -0.16 -2.83
C PHE A 11 -14.81 0.56 -3.32
N LEU A 12 -14.88 1.86 -3.61
CA LEU A 12 -13.71 2.63 -4.05
C LEU A 12 -12.64 2.71 -2.98
N ASN A 13 -13.03 2.96 -1.71
CA ASN A 13 -12.07 3.00 -0.62
C ASN A 13 -11.49 1.61 -0.34
N ALA A 14 -12.33 0.57 -0.24
CA ALA A 14 -11.87 -0.79 0.00
C ALA A 14 -10.93 -1.28 -1.12
N LEU A 15 -11.24 -0.99 -2.39
CA LEU A 15 -10.38 -1.35 -3.51
C LEU A 15 -9.04 -0.62 -3.44
N THR A 16 -9.06 0.68 -3.18
CA THR A 16 -7.85 1.51 -3.06
C THR A 16 -6.96 1.00 -1.93
N ASP A 17 -7.52 0.79 -0.75
CA ASP A 17 -6.79 0.28 0.42
C ASP A 17 -6.22 -1.12 0.17
N TYR A 18 -6.99 -2.01 -0.48
CA TYR A 18 -6.51 -3.33 -0.87
C TYR A 18 -5.29 -3.26 -1.78
N LEU A 19 -5.35 -2.39 -2.80
CA LEU A 19 -4.26 -2.21 -3.75
C LEU A 19 -3.01 -1.58 -3.10
N LEU A 20 -3.20 -0.64 -2.17
CA LEU A 20 -2.10 -0.03 -1.41
C LEU A 20 -1.44 -1.05 -0.48
N LEU A 21 -2.21 -1.85 0.26
CA LEU A 21 -1.71 -2.91 1.12
C LEU A 21 -0.97 -4.00 0.33
N LEU A 22 -1.52 -4.38 -0.83
CA LEU A 22 -0.89 -5.34 -1.74
C LEU A 22 0.45 -4.80 -2.27
N SER A 23 0.48 -3.52 -2.67
CA SER A 23 1.69 -2.85 -3.14
C SER A 23 2.75 -2.76 -2.04
N CYS A 24 2.34 -2.42 -0.81
CA CYS A 24 3.21 -2.42 0.36
C CYS A 24 3.83 -3.79 0.64
N ALA A 25 3.04 -4.87 0.57
CA ALA A 25 3.55 -6.22 0.76
C ALA A 25 4.54 -6.63 -0.33
N ARG A 26 4.25 -6.29 -1.59
CA ARG A 26 5.15 -6.55 -2.72
C ARG A 26 6.47 -5.79 -2.59
N LEU A 27 6.42 -4.51 -2.20
CA LEU A 27 7.62 -3.69 -1.98
C LEU A 27 8.53 -4.25 -0.89
N ARG A 28 7.91 -4.84 0.13
CA ARG A 28 8.64 -5.43 1.27
C ARG A 28 9.08 -6.86 1.02
N GLY A 29 8.77 -7.45 -0.15
CA GLY A 29 9.09 -8.84 -0.47
C GLY A 29 8.38 -9.85 0.45
N ARG A 30 7.19 -9.50 0.97
CA ARG A 30 6.42 -10.34 1.89
C ARG A 30 5.42 -11.22 1.15
N ALA A 31 5.13 -12.38 1.74
CA ALA A 31 4.10 -13.28 1.24
C ALA A 31 2.73 -12.60 1.21
N LEU A 32 2.02 -12.75 0.08
CA LEU A 32 0.74 -12.12 -0.17
C LEU A 32 -0.40 -12.89 0.53
N ARG A 33 -0.81 -12.44 1.70
CA ARG A 33 -1.97 -12.97 2.43
C ARG A 33 -3.24 -12.25 1.99
N ARG A 34 -3.76 -12.59 0.81
CA ARG A 34 -4.87 -11.89 0.15
C ARG A 34 -6.11 -11.72 1.02
N THR A 35 -6.48 -12.72 1.79
CA THR A 35 -7.64 -12.68 2.70
C THR A 35 -7.47 -11.64 3.80
N ARG A 36 -6.30 -11.53 4.41
CA ARG A 36 -5.99 -10.52 5.42
C ARG A 36 -6.02 -9.10 4.85
N PHE A 37 -5.49 -8.92 3.63
CA PHE A 37 -5.54 -7.63 2.96
C PHE A 37 -6.97 -7.24 2.59
N ALA A 38 -7.80 -8.20 2.16
CA ALA A 38 -9.21 -7.94 1.88
C ALA A 38 -9.98 -7.55 3.17
N ALA A 39 -9.74 -8.24 4.28
CA ALA A 39 -10.36 -7.88 5.56
C ALA A 39 -9.92 -6.49 6.05
N ALA A 40 -8.63 -6.16 5.95
CA ALA A 40 -8.12 -4.84 6.31
C ALA A 40 -8.71 -3.74 5.41
N ALA A 41 -8.81 -3.98 4.11
CA ALA A 41 -9.38 -3.06 3.14
C ALA A 41 -10.89 -2.86 3.34
N ALA A 42 -11.62 -3.92 3.67
CA ALA A 42 -13.05 -3.83 4.02
C ALA A 42 -13.27 -2.93 5.25
N LEU A 43 -12.39 -3.02 6.26
CA LEU A 43 -12.40 -2.11 7.41
C LEU A 43 -12.21 -0.64 6.98
N GLY A 44 -11.29 -0.37 6.06
CA GLY A 44 -11.08 0.98 5.49
C GLY A 44 -12.32 1.49 4.74
N GLY A 45 -12.95 0.64 3.93
CA GLY A 45 -14.21 0.96 3.25
C GLY A 45 -15.35 1.27 4.22
N VAL A 46 -15.53 0.46 5.27
CA VAL A 46 -16.53 0.70 6.33
C VAL A 46 -16.24 2.02 7.03
N TYR A 47 -15.00 2.28 7.40
CA TYR A 47 -14.60 3.54 8.00
C TYR A 47 -14.94 4.74 7.10
N ALA A 48 -14.67 4.66 5.80
CA ALA A 48 -14.96 5.75 4.85
C ALA A 48 -16.46 6.08 4.80
N VAL A 49 -17.33 5.06 4.85
CA VAL A 49 -18.78 5.24 4.90
C VAL A 49 -19.20 5.96 6.19
N PHE A 50 -18.71 5.52 7.35
CA PHE A 50 -19.06 6.16 8.62
C PHE A 50 -18.50 7.59 8.71
N ALA A 51 -17.32 7.84 8.19
CA ALA A 51 -16.70 9.17 8.16
C ALA A 51 -17.45 10.16 7.24
N ALA A 52 -18.25 9.66 6.29
CA ALA A 52 -19.08 10.49 5.42
C ALA A 52 -20.40 10.95 6.08
N ILE A 53 -20.77 10.37 7.23
CA ILE A 53 -22.00 10.71 7.94
C ILE A 53 -21.76 11.98 8.78
N PRO A 54 -22.49 13.09 8.55
CA PRO A 54 -22.24 14.38 9.21
C PRO A 54 -22.20 14.35 10.74
N PRO A 55 -23.07 13.60 11.46
CA PRO A 55 -23.01 13.51 12.92
C PRO A 55 -21.72 12.90 13.48
N LEU A 56 -20.99 12.15 12.65
CA LEU A 56 -19.77 11.44 13.02
C LEU A 56 -18.49 12.18 12.58
N SER A 57 -18.54 13.50 12.48
CA SER A 57 -17.41 14.35 12.05
C SER A 57 -16.13 14.16 12.86
N PHE A 58 -16.22 13.68 14.10
CA PHE A 58 -15.04 13.34 14.91
C PHE A 58 -14.19 12.21 14.30
N LEU A 59 -14.81 11.32 13.48
CA LEU A 59 -14.09 10.26 12.77
C LEU A 59 -13.09 10.83 11.74
N VAL A 60 -13.31 12.04 11.26
CA VAL A 60 -12.41 12.70 10.30
C VAL A 60 -11.11 13.19 10.97
N SER A 61 -11.05 13.17 12.32
CA SER A 61 -9.86 13.59 13.06
C SER A 61 -8.62 12.77 12.70
N LEU A 62 -7.46 13.40 12.75
CA LEU A 62 -6.18 12.77 12.44
C LEU A 62 -5.90 11.55 13.33
N ALA A 63 -6.27 11.66 14.62
CA ALA A 63 -6.07 10.59 15.58
C ALA A 63 -6.85 9.32 15.22
N VAL A 64 -8.12 9.45 14.83
CA VAL A 64 -8.95 8.30 14.41
C VAL A 64 -8.44 7.71 13.10
N LYS A 65 -8.06 8.54 12.13
CA LYS A 65 -7.43 8.08 10.89
C LYS A 65 -6.16 7.27 11.14
N ALA A 66 -5.30 7.77 12.04
CA ALA A 66 -4.07 7.07 12.43
C ALA A 66 -4.39 5.74 13.12
N LEU A 67 -5.38 5.70 14.00
CA LEU A 67 -5.80 4.48 14.70
C LEU A 67 -6.35 3.44 13.73
N VAL A 68 -7.24 3.84 12.81
CA VAL A 68 -7.83 2.93 11.81
C VAL A 68 -6.74 2.41 10.87
N SER A 69 -5.83 3.27 10.38
CA SER A 69 -4.72 2.85 9.53
C SER A 69 -3.77 1.87 10.23
N LEU A 70 -3.54 2.06 11.54
CA LEU A 70 -2.75 1.14 12.36
C LEU A 70 -3.45 -0.21 12.51
N LEU A 71 -4.77 -0.21 12.76
CA LEU A 71 -5.57 -1.41 12.86
C LEU A 71 -5.59 -2.19 11.54
N MET A 72 -5.74 -1.50 10.41
CA MET A 72 -5.62 -2.10 9.07
C MET A 72 -4.25 -2.74 8.86
N ALA A 73 -3.18 -2.04 9.24
CA ALA A 73 -1.82 -2.57 9.16
C ALA A 73 -1.62 -3.80 10.07
N TRP A 74 -2.22 -3.80 11.25
CA TRP A 74 -2.18 -4.94 12.17
C TRP A 74 -2.87 -6.18 11.60
N ILE A 75 -4.05 -6.02 11.02
CA ILE A 75 -4.77 -7.09 10.34
C ILE A 75 -3.95 -7.63 9.15
N ALA A 76 -3.37 -6.73 8.36
CA ALA A 76 -2.64 -7.06 7.14
C ALA A 76 -1.28 -7.73 7.42
N PHE A 77 -0.47 -7.16 8.31
CA PHE A 77 0.93 -7.53 8.52
C PHE A 77 1.19 -8.29 9.83
N GLY A 78 0.28 -8.22 10.80
CA GLY A 78 0.39 -8.93 12.07
C GLY A 78 1.19 -8.16 13.12
N ALA A 79 1.86 -8.91 14.03
CA ALA A 79 2.54 -8.37 15.21
C ALA A 79 3.86 -7.63 14.88
N PRO A 80 4.38 -6.78 15.83
CA PRO A 80 5.72 -6.18 15.72
C PRO A 80 6.82 -7.23 15.54
N PRO A 81 7.92 -6.89 14.83
CA PRO A 81 8.30 -5.58 14.24
C PRO A 81 7.68 -5.29 12.87
N GLU A 82 6.97 -6.27 12.28
CA GLU A 82 6.43 -6.17 10.93
C GLU A 82 5.28 -5.17 10.82
N LEU A 83 4.52 -4.99 11.90
CA LEU A 83 3.47 -3.99 12.02
C LEU A 83 4.01 -2.58 11.70
N TRP A 84 5.03 -2.14 12.43
CA TRP A 84 5.56 -0.77 12.31
C TRP A 84 6.14 -0.48 10.92
N ARG A 85 6.89 -1.45 10.38
CA ARG A 85 7.44 -1.34 9.02
C ARG A 85 6.34 -1.36 7.97
N GLY A 86 5.29 -2.17 8.17
CA GLY A 86 4.13 -2.26 7.29
C GLY A 86 3.31 -0.99 7.31
N TRP A 87 3.04 -0.48 8.51
CA TRP A 87 2.28 0.76 8.72
C TRP A 87 2.98 1.97 8.13
N GLY A 88 4.28 2.15 8.37
CA GLY A 88 5.07 3.22 7.77
C GLY A 88 5.07 3.16 6.22
N CYS A 89 5.24 1.97 5.65
CA CYS A 89 5.15 1.77 4.20
C CYS A 89 3.74 2.10 3.67
N PHE A 90 2.68 1.67 4.37
CA PHE A 90 1.30 1.95 4.01
C PHE A 90 1.00 3.45 4.05
N LEU A 91 1.43 4.17 5.10
CA LEU A 91 1.26 5.62 5.20
C LEU A 91 2.00 6.36 4.07
N ALA A 92 3.25 5.98 3.78
CA ALA A 92 4.02 6.58 2.70
C ALA A 92 3.34 6.39 1.33
N LEU A 93 2.86 5.18 1.04
CA LEU A 93 2.14 4.88 -0.19
C LEU A 93 0.80 5.62 -0.27
N SER A 94 0.04 5.66 0.83
CA SER A 94 -1.24 6.38 0.90
C SER A 94 -1.05 7.87 0.67
N SER A 95 -0.01 8.47 1.27
CA SER A 95 0.33 9.88 1.07
C SER A 95 0.75 10.17 -0.36
N ALA A 96 1.56 9.31 -0.97
CA ALA A 96 1.97 9.43 -2.36
C ALA A 96 0.78 9.31 -3.32
N PHE A 97 -0.12 8.36 -3.05
CA PHE A 97 -1.34 8.18 -3.83
C PHE A 97 -2.28 9.40 -3.71
N ALA A 98 -2.51 9.88 -2.49
CA ALA A 98 -3.32 11.06 -2.24
C ALA A 98 -2.74 12.31 -2.94
N GLY A 99 -1.41 12.49 -2.88
CA GLY A 99 -0.72 13.55 -3.60
C GLY A 99 -0.85 13.43 -5.12
N ALA A 100 -0.81 12.22 -5.67
CA ALA A 100 -1.02 11.98 -7.10
C ALA A 100 -2.46 12.31 -7.52
N VAL A 101 -3.46 11.88 -6.75
CA VAL A 101 -4.88 12.21 -6.99
C VAL A 101 -5.07 13.73 -6.98
N TYR A 102 -4.54 14.40 -5.96
CA TYR A 102 -4.63 15.83 -5.82
C TYR A 102 -3.95 16.57 -6.98
N GLY A 103 -2.73 16.17 -7.35
CA GLY A 103 -1.98 16.75 -8.47
C GLY A 103 -2.70 16.61 -9.81
N ILE A 104 -3.26 15.43 -10.11
CA ILE A 104 -4.03 15.20 -11.34
C ILE A 104 -5.32 16.02 -11.33
N SER A 105 -5.99 16.14 -10.20
CA SER A 105 -7.21 16.96 -10.07
C SER A 105 -6.92 18.43 -10.33
N LEU A 106 -5.80 18.96 -9.82
CA LEU A 106 -5.36 20.34 -10.11
C LEU A 106 -5.07 20.55 -11.60
N LEU A 107 -4.36 19.61 -12.23
CA LEU A 107 -4.02 19.70 -13.65
C LEU A 107 -5.25 19.59 -14.57
N SER A 108 -6.27 18.87 -14.14
CA SER A 108 -7.52 18.71 -14.90
C SER A 108 -8.54 19.84 -14.67
N GLY A 109 -8.23 20.83 -13.81
CA GLY A 109 -9.15 21.92 -13.48
C GLY A 109 -10.39 21.47 -12.68
N ALA A 110 -10.39 20.24 -12.16
CA ALA A 110 -11.49 19.74 -11.35
C ALA A 110 -11.45 20.38 -9.95
N GLU A 111 -12.60 20.90 -9.50
CA GLU A 111 -12.71 21.38 -8.11
C GLU A 111 -12.46 20.25 -7.14
N VAL A 112 -11.43 20.42 -6.29
CA VAL A 112 -11.03 19.46 -5.26
C VAL A 112 -11.98 19.52 -4.05
N ARG A 113 -13.28 19.49 -4.30
CA ARG A 113 -14.31 19.45 -3.26
C ARG A 113 -14.60 18.00 -2.88
N GLY A 114 -13.95 17.55 -1.82
CA GLY A 114 -14.14 16.20 -1.28
C GLY A 114 -13.31 15.17 -2.03
N MET A 115 -12.19 14.79 -1.47
CA MET A 115 -11.07 14.08 -2.11
C MET A 115 -11.38 12.73 -2.76
N LEU A 116 -12.56 12.13 -2.49
CA LEU A 116 -12.98 10.88 -3.11
C LEU A 116 -14.43 10.94 -3.65
N SER A 117 -15.29 11.82 -3.12
CA SER A 117 -16.70 11.92 -3.55
C SER A 117 -16.90 12.64 -4.89
N GLY A 118 -15.86 13.26 -5.45
CA GLY A 118 -15.90 13.94 -6.75
C GLY A 118 -14.84 13.47 -7.75
N ALA A 119 -13.93 12.58 -7.32
CA ALA A 119 -12.91 12.04 -8.21
C ALA A 119 -13.53 11.00 -9.15
N SER A 120 -13.48 11.28 -10.46
CA SER A 120 -13.90 10.29 -11.46
C SER A 120 -13.12 9.00 -11.29
N LEU A 121 -13.77 7.86 -11.52
CA LEU A 121 -13.11 6.54 -11.53
C LEU A 121 -11.85 6.52 -12.44
N LYS A 122 -11.89 7.30 -13.53
CA LYS A 122 -10.74 7.51 -14.43
C LYS A 122 -9.56 8.17 -13.72
N THR A 123 -9.82 9.22 -12.93
CA THR A 123 -8.78 9.93 -12.15
C THR A 123 -8.15 9.02 -11.10
N LEU A 124 -8.97 8.23 -10.40
CA LEU A 124 -8.49 7.24 -9.42
C LEU A 124 -7.63 6.16 -10.09
N ALA A 125 -8.08 5.59 -11.20
CA ALA A 125 -7.35 4.57 -11.93
C ALA A 125 -6.01 5.11 -12.49
N LEU A 126 -6.00 6.33 -13.03
CA LEU A 126 -4.80 6.99 -13.53
C LEU A 126 -3.80 7.28 -12.41
N SER A 127 -4.30 7.83 -11.28
CA SER A 127 -3.48 8.11 -10.09
C SER A 127 -2.87 6.83 -9.52
N PHE A 128 -3.67 5.75 -9.47
CA PHE A 128 -3.18 4.46 -9.01
C PHE A 128 -2.12 3.90 -9.96
N GLY A 129 -2.35 3.96 -11.28
CA GLY A 129 -1.39 3.53 -12.29
C GLY A 129 -0.07 4.30 -12.18
N LEU A 130 -0.14 5.62 -12.02
CA LEU A 130 1.03 6.48 -11.86
C LEU A 130 1.79 6.19 -10.57
N CYS A 131 1.08 6.08 -9.45
CA CYS A 131 1.66 5.73 -8.16
C CYS A 131 2.31 4.35 -8.18
N TYR A 132 1.64 3.35 -8.76
CA TYR A 132 2.19 2.01 -8.91
C TYR A 132 3.41 1.98 -9.81
N ALA A 133 3.39 2.70 -10.95
CA ALA A 133 4.53 2.81 -11.85
C ALA A 133 5.72 3.50 -11.17
N ALA A 134 5.49 4.62 -10.47
CA ALA A 134 6.53 5.34 -9.74
C ALA A 134 7.16 4.45 -8.65
N VAL A 135 6.32 3.76 -7.88
CA VAL A 135 6.77 2.81 -6.86
C VAL A 135 7.58 1.67 -7.48
N ARG A 136 7.11 1.08 -8.57
CA ARG A 136 7.82 0.00 -9.28
C ARG A 136 9.16 0.46 -9.85
N LEU A 137 9.24 1.66 -10.40
CA LEU A 137 10.47 2.23 -10.94
C LEU A 137 11.48 2.55 -9.84
N PHE A 138 11.02 3.15 -8.75
CA PHE A 138 11.89 3.54 -7.64
C PHE A 138 12.40 2.31 -6.87
N PHE A 139 11.51 1.39 -6.51
CA PHE A 139 11.83 0.18 -5.73
C PHE A 139 12.34 -0.99 -6.58
N GLY A 140 12.00 -1.05 -7.86
CA GLY A 140 12.54 -2.07 -8.78
C GLY A 140 14.07 -1.99 -8.89
N ARG A 141 14.64 -0.79 -8.76
CA ARG A 141 16.09 -0.58 -8.67
C ARG A 141 16.67 -1.08 -7.34
N PHE A 142 15.92 -0.93 -6.25
CA PHE A 142 16.35 -1.41 -4.92
C PHE A 142 16.25 -2.94 -4.78
N LEU A 143 15.20 -3.55 -5.31
CA LEU A 143 15.02 -5.01 -5.30
C LEU A 143 16.06 -5.73 -6.17
N LYS A 144 16.37 -5.22 -7.36
CA LYS A 144 17.46 -5.74 -8.19
C LYS A 144 18.82 -5.70 -7.50
N ARG A 145 19.03 -4.77 -6.58
CA ARG A 145 20.27 -4.70 -5.79
C ARG A 145 20.34 -5.84 -4.76
N ARG A 146 19.21 -6.30 -4.23
CA ARG A 146 19.16 -7.44 -3.30
C ARG A 146 19.32 -8.80 -4.00
N GLU A 147 18.80 -8.96 -5.22
CA GLU A 147 18.97 -10.20 -5.99
C GLU A 147 20.43 -10.42 -6.43
N ARG A 148 21.21 -9.36 -6.60
CA ARG A 148 22.65 -9.46 -6.91
C ARG A 148 23.51 -9.97 -5.74
N CYS A 149 22.94 -10.10 -4.56
CA CYS A 149 23.63 -10.67 -3.39
C CYS A 149 23.46 -12.19 -3.28
N ILE A 150 22.62 -12.82 -4.12
CA ILE A 150 22.47 -14.27 -4.17
C ILE A 150 23.37 -14.81 -5.28
N VAL A 151 24.38 -15.58 -4.90
CA VAL A 151 25.30 -16.26 -5.83
C VAL A 151 25.06 -17.75 -5.74
N GLU A 152 25.15 -18.45 -6.86
CA GLU A 152 25.21 -19.90 -6.87
C GLU A 152 26.63 -20.32 -6.49
N ALA A 153 26.78 -20.88 -5.29
CA ALA A 153 28.03 -21.48 -4.84
C ALA A 153 28.00 -22.98 -5.12
N LYS A 154 29.01 -23.48 -5.83
CA LYS A 154 29.25 -24.93 -5.95
C LYS A 154 30.15 -25.36 -4.81
N ILE A 155 29.63 -26.21 -3.93
CA ILE A 155 30.38 -26.82 -2.85
C ILE A 155 30.80 -28.20 -3.31
N GLU A 156 32.11 -28.46 -3.34
CA GLU A 156 32.68 -29.76 -3.65
C GLU A 156 33.22 -30.39 -2.35
N LEU A 157 32.64 -31.51 -1.96
CA LEU A 157 33.06 -32.23 -0.77
C LEU A 157 33.16 -33.72 -1.11
N CYS A 158 34.33 -34.31 -0.91
CA CYS A 158 34.59 -35.74 -1.13
C CYS A 158 34.15 -36.21 -2.53
N GLY A 159 34.39 -35.45 -3.59
CA GLY A 159 34.05 -35.83 -4.96
C GLY A 159 32.57 -35.69 -5.33
N LYS A 160 31.73 -35.17 -4.44
CA LYS A 160 30.33 -34.82 -4.72
C LYS A 160 30.16 -33.32 -4.81
N THR A 161 29.60 -32.85 -5.92
CA THR A 161 29.30 -31.42 -6.15
C THR A 161 27.83 -31.14 -5.84
N ALA A 162 27.58 -30.17 -4.98
CA ALA A 162 26.25 -29.64 -4.69
C ALA A 162 26.20 -28.14 -5.05
N ALA A 163 25.20 -27.74 -5.84
CA ALA A 163 24.93 -26.33 -6.11
C ALA A 163 24.02 -25.78 -5.01
N VAL A 164 24.47 -24.78 -4.28
CA VAL A 164 23.72 -24.13 -3.19
C VAL A 164 23.58 -22.65 -3.51
N ARG A 165 22.40 -22.08 -3.29
CA ARG A 165 22.20 -20.64 -3.34
C ARG A 165 22.69 -20.01 -2.04
N ALA A 166 23.80 -19.30 -2.11
CA ALA A 166 24.41 -18.61 -0.98
C ALA A 166 24.18 -17.11 -1.07
N LEU A 167 23.97 -16.47 0.06
CA LEU A 167 23.96 -15.01 0.17
C LEU A 167 25.42 -14.55 0.20
N ARG A 168 25.80 -13.67 -0.75
CA ARG A 168 27.11 -13.03 -0.70
C ARG A 168 27.10 -12.02 0.44
N ASP A 169 27.69 -12.38 1.55
CA ASP A 169 27.93 -11.43 2.63
C ASP A 169 29.06 -10.47 2.17
N THR A 170 28.68 -9.20 1.96
CA THR A 170 29.63 -8.11 1.77
C THR A 170 29.95 -7.49 3.12
N GLY A 171 30.16 -8.35 4.12
CA GLY A 171 30.50 -7.96 5.48
C GLY A 171 31.63 -6.94 5.49
N ASN A 172 31.45 -5.93 6.33
CA ASN A 172 32.38 -4.84 6.59
C ASN A 172 33.84 -5.28 6.57
N ALA A 173 34.60 -4.72 5.59
CA ALA A 173 36.03 -4.54 5.73
C ALA A 173 36.24 -3.15 6.34
#